data_52d8621705030af3e0b7dcef80104f15
#
_entry.id   52d8621705030af3e0b7dcef80104f15
#
_cell.length_a   1.000
_cell.length_b   1.000
_cell.length_c   1.000
_cell.angle_alpha   90.00
_cell.angle_beta   90.00
_cell.angle_gamma   90.00
#
_symmetry.space_group_name_H-M   'P 1'
#
loop_
_entity.id
_entity.type
_entity.pdbx_description
1 polymer ?
#
loop_
_entity_poly.entity_id
_entity_poly.type
_entity_poly.pdbx_seq_one_letter_code
_entity_poly.pdbx_strand_id
1 'polypeptide(L)'
;MKNITLKKEDIGKGELVLINPDYTLKSTINNLVSFDEEYNNIKLNNIANYSLHLILNNINAENKIVPVSGYRTLEEQKDIYNTSLKENGREYTQKYVALPNASEHQTGLVIDLALNEGNIDFICPKFPYYGICQSFRNIAPK
;
A
#
# COMPACT_ATOMS: atom_id res chain seq x y z
N MET A 1 -6.35 4.56 26.67
CA MET A 1 -6.28 5.00 25.27
C MET A 1 -6.20 6.51 25.26
N LYS A 2 -5.20 7.12 24.59
CA LYS A 2 -5.17 8.58 24.40
C LYS A 2 -6.04 8.91 23.18
N ASN A 3 -7.09 9.70 23.38
CA ASN A 3 -7.88 10.21 22.26
C ASN A 3 -7.09 11.32 21.56
N ILE A 4 -6.88 11.18 20.26
CA ILE A 4 -6.29 12.21 19.41
C ILE A 4 -7.44 12.92 18.70
N THR A 5 -7.55 14.23 18.91
CA THR A 5 -8.52 15.04 18.16
C THR A 5 -7.86 15.56 16.90
N LEU A 6 -8.30 15.07 15.74
CA LEU A 6 -7.84 15.56 14.46
C LEU A 6 -8.48 16.90 14.14
N LYS A 7 -7.67 17.83 13.63
CA LYS A 7 -8.12 19.13 13.14
C LYS A 7 -8.14 19.13 11.62
N LYS A 8 -8.85 20.08 11.02
CA LYS A 8 -8.95 20.23 9.57
C LYS A 8 -7.58 20.39 8.89
N GLU A 9 -6.62 20.97 9.58
CA GLU A 9 -5.23 21.15 9.13
C GLU A 9 -4.40 19.85 9.13
N ASP A 10 -4.86 18.80 9.82
CA ASP A 10 -4.19 17.49 9.90
C ASP A 10 -4.59 16.59 8.71
N ILE A 11 -5.61 16.98 7.96
CA ILE A 11 -6.05 16.27 6.76
C ILE A 11 -4.93 16.31 5.71
N GLY A 12 -4.49 15.15 5.25
CA GLY A 12 -3.41 15.02 4.27
C GLY A 12 -2.00 15.08 4.87
N LYS A 13 -1.85 14.96 6.20
CA LYS A 13 -0.55 14.99 6.90
C LYS A 13 -0.43 13.86 7.92
N GLY A 14 0.82 13.43 8.17
CA GLY A 14 1.16 12.46 9.21
C GLY A 14 0.72 11.04 8.91
N GLU A 15 0.66 10.21 9.96
CA GLU A 15 0.35 8.76 9.86
C GLU A 15 -1.15 8.48 9.81
N LEU A 16 -1.99 9.43 10.26
CA LEU A 16 -3.45 9.36 10.20
C LEU A 16 -3.97 10.23 9.05
N VAL A 17 -3.52 9.93 7.84
CA VAL A 17 -3.83 10.72 6.65
C VAL A 17 -5.06 10.16 5.92
N LEU A 18 -6.01 11.04 5.59
CA LEU A 18 -7.10 10.73 4.69
C LEU A 18 -6.70 11.16 3.27
N ILE A 19 -6.68 10.22 2.35
CA ILE A 19 -6.37 10.44 0.94
C ILE A 19 -7.50 9.91 0.06
N ASN A 20 -8.01 10.78 -0.81
CA ASN A 20 -8.97 10.46 -1.87
C ASN A 20 -9.02 11.64 -2.86
N PRO A 21 -9.84 11.60 -3.93
CA PRO A 21 -9.93 12.70 -4.89
C PRO A 21 -10.29 14.06 -4.29
N ASP A 22 -11.02 14.10 -3.17
CA ASP A 22 -11.41 15.35 -2.48
C ASP A 22 -10.32 15.83 -1.50
N TYR A 23 -9.48 14.90 -1.02
CA TYR A 23 -8.41 15.14 -0.05
C TYR A 23 -7.09 14.60 -0.57
N THR A 24 -6.41 15.38 -1.40
CA THR A 24 -5.12 14.99 -1.99
C THR A 24 -3.96 15.14 -1.01
N LEU A 25 -2.88 14.37 -1.25
CA LEU A 25 -1.66 14.41 -0.44
C LEU A 25 -1.03 15.80 -0.48
N LYS A 26 -0.71 16.35 0.69
CA LYS A 26 -0.12 17.70 0.87
C LYS A 26 1.23 17.68 1.59
N SER A 27 1.67 16.52 2.05
CA SER A 27 2.92 16.40 2.82
C SER A 27 4.01 15.71 2.01
N THR A 28 5.26 16.06 2.31
CA THR A 28 6.42 15.31 1.85
C THR A 28 6.53 14.02 2.64
N ILE A 29 6.76 12.91 1.95
CA ILE A 29 6.93 11.60 2.58
C ILE A 29 8.41 11.42 2.94
N ASN A 30 8.65 11.12 4.20
CA ASN A 30 9.97 10.87 4.76
C ASN A 30 10.06 9.46 5.36
N ASN A 31 11.26 9.03 5.69
CA ASN A 31 11.51 7.75 6.37
C ASN A 31 11.04 6.52 5.59
N LEU A 32 11.20 6.54 4.27
CA LEU A 32 10.99 5.39 3.42
C LEU A 32 12.20 4.45 3.50
N VAL A 33 11.93 3.17 3.66
CA VAL A 33 12.92 2.08 3.61
C VAL A 33 12.47 1.03 2.59
N SER A 34 13.41 0.27 2.04
CA SER A 34 13.08 -0.90 1.22
C SER A 34 12.38 -1.95 2.08
N PHE A 35 11.47 -2.72 1.47
CA PHE A 35 10.80 -3.82 2.17
C PHE A 35 11.83 -4.79 2.77
N ASP A 36 12.73 -5.30 1.94
CA ASP A 36 13.91 -6.08 2.33
C ASP A 36 14.97 -6.04 1.21
N GLU A 37 15.98 -6.92 1.26
CA GLU A 37 17.05 -7.00 0.26
C GLU A 37 16.55 -7.59 -1.08
N GLU A 38 15.61 -8.55 -1.06
CA GLU A 38 15.05 -9.19 -2.25
C GLU A 38 14.07 -8.21 -2.98
N TYR A 39 13.24 -7.51 -2.22
CA TYR A 39 12.25 -6.54 -2.73
C TYR A 39 12.70 -5.10 -2.48
N ASN A 40 13.94 -4.79 -2.82
CA ASN A 40 14.58 -3.49 -2.52
C ASN A 40 13.97 -2.29 -3.27
N ASN A 41 13.25 -2.53 -4.35
CA ASN A 41 12.51 -1.54 -5.12
C ASN A 41 11.15 -1.19 -4.51
N ILE A 42 10.61 -2.03 -3.63
CA ILE A 42 9.34 -1.78 -2.94
C ILE A 42 9.63 -1.06 -1.62
N LYS A 43 9.12 0.15 -1.48
CA LYS A 43 9.39 0.99 -0.33
C LYS A 43 8.16 1.23 0.52
N LEU A 44 8.38 1.38 1.82
CA LEU A 44 7.35 1.64 2.83
C LEU A 44 7.92 2.57 3.91
N ASN A 45 7.05 3.24 4.66
CA ASN A 45 7.46 3.93 5.88
C ASN A 45 8.18 2.94 6.82
N ASN A 46 9.25 3.34 7.48
CA ASN A 46 10.10 2.46 8.29
C ASN A 46 9.34 1.77 9.45
N ILE A 47 8.42 2.49 10.12
CA ILE A 47 7.62 1.94 11.23
C ILE A 47 6.60 0.93 10.68
N ALA A 48 5.94 1.28 9.56
CA ALA A 48 5.00 0.38 8.90
C ALA A 48 5.69 -0.89 8.39
N ASN A 49 6.89 -0.75 7.81
CA ASN A 49 7.70 -1.89 7.35
C ASN A 49 8.10 -2.80 8.51
N TYR A 50 8.59 -2.23 9.60
CA TYR A 50 8.94 -3.00 10.80
C TYR A 50 7.75 -3.77 11.37
N SER A 51 6.59 -3.09 11.50
CA SER A 51 5.35 -3.71 12.00
C SER A 51 4.87 -4.84 11.10
N LEU A 52 4.98 -4.67 9.78
CA LEU A 52 4.63 -5.69 8.80
C LEU A 52 5.51 -6.93 8.95
N HIS A 53 6.82 -6.76 9.05
CA HIS A 53 7.74 -7.88 9.25
C HIS A 53 7.49 -8.63 10.56
N LEU A 54 7.14 -7.92 11.66
CA LEU A 54 6.74 -8.56 12.91
C LEU A 54 5.51 -9.47 12.73
N ILE A 55 4.51 -9.00 11.95
CA ILE A 55 3.31 -9.80 11.67
C ILE A 55 3.68 -11.03 10.83
N LEU A 56 4.42 -10.84 9.73
CA LEU A 56 4.83 -11.93 8.84
C LEU A 56 5.62 -13.01 9.59
N ASN A 57 6.57 -12.60 10.43
CA ASN A 57 7.35 -13.51 11.26
C ASN A 57 6.47 -14.26 12.26
N ASN A 58 5.57 -13.58 12.94
CA ASN A 58 4.69 -14.18 13.95
C ASN A 58 3.85 -15.34 13.41
N ILE A 59 3.43 -15.23 12.15
CA ILE A 59 2.62 -16.27 11.50
C ILE A 59 3.41 -17.22 10.59
N ASN A 60 4.74 -17.10 10.56
CA ASN A 60 5.62 -17.86 9.65
C ASN A 60 5.21 -17.71 8.17
N ALA A 61 4.91 -16.47 7.77
CA ALA A 61 4.45 -16.13 6.43
C ALA A 61 5.56 -15.57 5.52
N GLU A 62 6.78 -15.45 6.00
CA GLU A 62 7.95 -15.10 5.20
C GLU A 62 8.02 -16.00 3.96
N ASN A 63 8.27 -15.42 2.80
CA ASN A 63 8.27 -16.12 1.50
C ASN A 63 6.92 -16.72 1.04
N LYS A 64 5.86 -16.68 1.86
CA LYS A 64 4.52 -17.14 1.49
C LYS A 64 3.59 -15.97 1.14
N ILE A 65 3.78 -14.85 1.83
CA ILE A 65 3.15 -13.58 1.52
C ILE A 65 4.26 -12.64 1.09
N VAL A 66 4.13 -12.09 -0.10
CA VAL A 66 5.14 -11.23 -0.73
C VAL A 66 4.58 -9.84 -1.03
N PRO A 67 5.41 -8.80 -1.02
CA PRO A 67 4.99 -7.47 -1.40
C PRO A 67 4.85 -7.38 -2.93
N VAL A 68 3.84 -6.65 -3.38
CA VAL A 68 3.56 -6.40 -4.80
C VAL A 68 3.82 -4.95 -5.16
N SER A 69 3.35 -4.02 -4.33
CA SER A 69 3.49 -2.59 -4.54
C SER A 69 3.48 -1.87 -3.19
N GLY A 70 4.41 -0.95 -3.01
CA GLY A 70 4.50 -0.08 -1.83
C GLY A 70 4.34 1.39 -2.20
N TYR A 71 5.22 2.25 -1.66
CA TYR A 71 5.24 3.67 -1.98
C TYR A 71 5.36 3.91 -3.48
N ARG A 72 4.58 4.88 -3.96
CA ARG A 72 4.61 5.37 -5.35
C ARG A 72 4.78 6.88 -5.35
N THR A 73 5.66 7.38 -6.20
CA THR A 73 5.74 8.80 -6.50
C THR A 73 4.54 9.26 -7.30
N LEU A 74 4.34 10.58 -7.38
CA LEU A 74 3.30 11.17 -8.24
C LEU A 74 3.48 10.77 -9.70
N GLU A 75 4.72 10.74 -10.20
CA GLU A 75 5.02 10.41 -11.60
C GLU A 75 4.71 8.94 -11.89
N GLU A 76 5.14 8.02 -11.03
CA GLU A 76 4.78 6.59 -11.15
C GLU A 76 3.27 6.37 -11.14
N GLN A 77 2.53 7.07 -10.28
CA GLN A 77 1.06 6.97 -10.25
C GLN A 77 0.41 7.50 -11.54
N LYS A 78 0.96 8.58 -12.13
CA LYS A 78 0.52 9.08 -13.44
C LYS A 78 0.76 8.07 -14.55
N ASP A 79 1.92 7.45 -14.56
CA ASP A 79 2.29 6.45 -15.57
C ASP A 79 1.39 5.22 -15.47
N ILE A 80 1.14 4.70 -14.26
CA ILE A 80 0.22 3.58 -14.02
C ILE A 80 -1.19 3.94 -14.49
N TYR A 81 -1.69 5.13 -14.13
CA TYR A 81 -3.03 5.57 -14.52
C TYR A 81 -3.17 5.70 -16.04
N ASN A 82 -2.20 6.34 -16.70
CA ASN A 82 -2.20 6.53 -18.15
C ASN A 82 -2.03 5.20 -18.93
N THR A 83 -1.19 4.31 -18.43
CA THR A 83 -1.02 2.97 -19.01
C THR A 83 -2.31 2.17 -18.89
N SER A 84 -2.93 2.15 -17.72
CA SER A 84 -4.21 1.47 -17.54
C SER A 84 -5.32 2.06 -18.43
N LEU A 85 -5.36 3.37 -18.65
CA LEU A 85 -6.30 3.99 -19.58
C LEU A 85 -6.13 3.49 -21.00
N LYS A 86 -4.90 3.28 -21.46
CA LYS A 86 -4.58 2.80 -22.80
C LYS A 86 -4.89 1.31 -22.98
N GLU A 87 -4.56 0.50 -21.99
CA GLU A 87 -4.63 -0.96 -22.07
C GLU A 87 -6.00 -1.51 -21.67
N ASN A 88 -6.63 -0.94 -20.65
CA ASN A 88 -7.85 -1.48 -20.03
C ASN A 88 -9.08 -0.58 -20.25
N GLY A 89 -8.87 0.64 -20.74
CA GLY A 89 -9.94 1.60 -20.95
C GLY A 89 -10.37 2.34 -19.69
N ARG A 90 -11.26 3.33 -19.88
CA ARG A 90 -11.65 4.32 -18.85
C ARG A 90 -12.40 3.69 -17.69
N GLU A 91 -13.37 2.84 -17.98
CA GLU A 91 -14.23 2.23 -16.95
C GLU A 91 -13.43 1.38 -15.96
N TYR A 92 -12.56 0.52 -16.48
CA TYR A 92 -11.66 -0.28 -15.66
C TYR A 92 -10.72 0.59 -14.83
N THR A 93 -10.06 1.55 -15.47
CA THR A 93 -9.09 2.41 -14.79
C THR A 93 -9.71 3.22 -13.66
N GLN A 94 -10.87 3.83 -13.88
CA GLN A 94 -11.57 4.59 -12.82
C GLN A 94 -12.01 3.73 -11.64
N LYS A 95 -12.21 2.44 -11.86
CA LYS A 95 -12.63 1.50 -10.82
C LYS A 95 -11.45 0.95 -9.99
N TYR A 96 -10.29 0.73 -10.62
CA TYR A 96 -9.20 -0.03 -10.01
C TYR A 96 -7.91 0.76 -9.82
N VAL A 97 -7.76 1.92 -10.44
CA VAL A 97 -6.54 2.74 -10.36
C VAL A 97 -6.87 4.13 -9.83
N ALA A 98 -6.29 4.48 -8.70
CA ALA A 98 -6.48 5.80 -8.10
C ALA A 98 -5.92 6.91 -8.98
N LEU A 99 -6.58 8.07 -8.95
CA LEU A 99 -6.08 9.28 -9.60
C LEU A 99 -4.72 9.71 -9.00
N PRO A 100 -3.82 10.29 -9.80
CA PRO A 100 -2.61 10.92 -9.29
C PRO A 100 -2.94 11.96 -8.19
N ASN A 101 -2.14 12.00 -7.13
CA ASN A 101 -2.34 12.71 -5.87
C ASN A 101 -3.49 12.20 -4.97
N ALA A 102 -4.26 11.23 -5.40
CA ALA A 102 -5.34 10.63 -4.62
C ALA A 102 -5.07 9.14 -4.29
N SER A 103 -3.88 8.64 -4.60
CA SER A 103 -3.47 7.28 -4.28
C SER A 103 -2.91 7.19 -2.87
N GLU A 104 -3.41 6.24 -2.08
CA GLU A 104 -2.91 5.94 -0.73
C GLU A 104 -1.45 5.48 -0.74
N HIS A 105 -0.98 4.86 -1.84
CA HIS A 105 0.43 4.48 -2.02
C HIS A 105 1.40 5.67 -1.97
N GLN A 106 0.94 6.87 -2.29
CA GLN A 106 1.75 8.07 -2.19
C GLN A 106 2.02 8.51 -0.74
N THR A 107 1.37 7.90 0.25
CA THR A 107 1.63 8.16 1.67
C THR A 107 2.84 7.41 2.21
N GLY A 108 3.25 6.33 1.54
CA GLY A 108 4.23 5.38 2.07
C GLY A 108 3.71 4.51 3.22
N LEU A 109 2.40 4.54 3.53
CA LEU A 109 1.77 3.79 4.62
C LEU A 109 0.95 2.60 4.13
N VAL A 110 0.89 2.38 2.82
CA VAL A 110 0.12 1.33 2.17
C VAL A 110 1.03 0.42 1.37
N ILE A 111 0.75 -0.87 1.43
CA ILE A 111 1.42 -1.91 0.68
C ILE A 111 0.40 -2.94 0.18
N ASP A 112 0.51 -3.32 -1.08
CA ASP A 112 -0.20 -4.46 -1.64
C ASP A 112 0.61 -5.72 -1.39
N LEU A 113 -0.08 -6.74 -0.90
CA LEU A 113 0.50 -8.05 -0.62
C LEU A 113 -0.19 -9.12 -1.47
N ALA A 114 0.54 -10.15 -1.84
CA ALA A 114 0.01 -11.32 -2.52
C ALA A 114 0.44 -12.62 -1.83
N LEU A 115 -0.34 -13.67 -2.04
CA LEU A 115 0.13 -15.03 -1.80
C LEU A 115 1.18 -15.36 -2.88
N ASN A 116 2.33 -15.89 -2.46
CA ASN A 116 3.43 -16.24 -3.37
C ASN A 116 3.11 -17.51 -4.16
N GLU A 117 2.24 -17.38 -5.17
CA GLU A 117 1.80 -18.47 -6.05
C GLU A 117 1.77 -18.01 -7.52
N GLY A 118 2.66 -18.56 -8.34
CA GLY A 118 2.67 -18.35 -9.80
C GLY A 118 2.86 -16.88 -10.22
N ASN A 119 2.12 -16.45 -11.22
CA ASN A 119 2.16 -15.07 -11.71
C ASN A 119 1.30 -14.17 -10.82
N ILE A 120 1.90 -13.14 -10.26
CA ILE A 120 1.24 -12.18 -9.39
C ILE A 120 0.72 -11.01 -10.25
N ASP A 121 -0.59 -10.75 -10.19
CA ASP A 121 -1.20 -9.59 -10.82
C ASP A 121 -0.86 -8.33 -10.01
N PHE A 122 -0.30 -7.32 -10.69
CA PHE A 122 0.12 -6.07 -10.05
C PHE A 122 -1.05 -5.17 -9.62
N ILE A 123 -2.18 -5.22 -10.34
CA ILE A 123 -3.35 -4.36 -10.06
C ILE A 123 -4.30 -5.03 -9.08
N CYS A 124 -4.52 -6.35 -9.25
CA CYS A 124 -5.43 -7.13 -8.42
C CYS A 124 -4.73 -8.37 -7.85
N PRO A 125 -3.76 -8.19 -6.92
CA PRO A 125 -3.00 -9.30 -6.37
C PRO A 125 -3.90 -10.28 -5.62
N LYS A 126 -3.65 -11.57 -5.82
CA LYS A 126 -4.40 -12.64 -5.17
C LYS A 126 -4.04 -12.72 -3.69
N PHE A 127 -5.00 -12.44 -2.82
CA PHE A 127 -4.88 -12.56 -1.38
C PHE A 127 -6.12 -13.25 -0.79
N PRO A 128 -6.20 -14.60 -0.79
CA PRO A 128 -7.41 -15.34 -0.46
C PRO A 128 -7.85 -15.19 1.00
N TYR A 129 -9.13 -15.50 1.28
CA TYR A 129 -9.73 -15.46 2.62
C TYR A 129 -9.60 -16.81 3.35
N TYR A 130 -8.50 -17.54 3.15
CA TYR A 130 -8.17 -18.79 3.83
C TYR A 130 -6.66 -18.93 4.00
N GLY A 131 -6.23 -19.95 4.73
CA GLY A 131 -4.82 -20.28 4.93
C GLY A 131 -4.02 -19.13 5.56
N ILE A 132 -2.79 -18.94 5.11
CA ILE A 132 -1.85 -17.97 5.66
C ILE A 132 -2.33 -16.51 5.50
N CYS A 133 -3.03 -16.20 4.41
CA CYS A 133 -3.60 -14.87 4.18
C CYS A 133 -4.73 -14.56 5.16
N GLN A 134 -5.51 -15.56 5.57
CA GLN A 134 -6.50 -15.37 6.64
C GLN A 134 -5.83 -15.19 7.99
N SER A 135 -4.75 -15.93 8.28
CA SER A 135 -3.97 -15.75 9.51
C SER A 135 -3.41 -14.33 9.60
N PHE A 136 -2.90 -13.77 8.49
CA PHE A 136 -2.47 -12.39 8.40
C PHE A 136 -3.60 -11.41 8.76
N ARG A 137 -4.78 -11.54 8.13
CA ARG A 137 -5.94 -10.67 8.42
C ARG A 137 -6.40 -10.72 9.87
N ASN A 138 -6.25 -11.85 10.53
CA ASN A 138 -6.66 -12.02 11.92
C ASN A 138 -5.73 -11.30 12.91
N ILE A 139 -4.49 -11.00 12.51
CA ILE A 139 -3.47 -10.39 13.38
C ILE A 139 -3.24 -8.92 13.02
N ALA A 140 -3.24 -8.57 11.76
CA ALA A 140 -2.92 -7.23 11.28
C ALA A 140 -3.72 -6.08 11.93
N PRO A 141 -5.00 -6.24 12.34
CA PRO A 141 -5.76 -5.18 13.01
C PRO A 141 -5.44 -4.98 14.50
N LYS A 142 -4.56 -5.79 15.09
CA LYS A 142 -4.25 -5.75 16.55
C LYS A 142 -2.99 -4.96 16.81
#